data_17e3348c2d73b3a440c3750f187b85be
#
_entry.id   17e3348c2d73b3a440c3750f187b85be
#
_cell.length_a   1.000
_cell.length_b   1.000
_cell.length_c   1.000
_cell.angle_alpha   90.00
_cell.angle_beta   90.00
_cell.angle_gamma   90.00
#
_symmetry.space_group_name_H-M   'P 1'
#
loop_
_entity.id
_entity.type
_entity.pdbx_description
1 polymer ?
#
loop_
_entity_poly.entity_id
_entity_poly.type
_entity_poly.pdbx_seq_one_letter_code
_entity_poly.pdbx_strand_id
1 'polypeptide(L)'
;KYELQVSNDAQEWKTVYTNKDGRGGTEQIELEPVTARYVKLAGISRATQFGYSLFEFEIYGEKPKEIKELTPLHFIKLELTDVKGNLISENFYWRNGVNDLDYTLLNTLPEADLSCRLVDKSMSDGKMKIAVKNNSGTVAFANRVRLVNKATQKRILPIIMSDNYVTLMPGEEKVITMEATPELLKGGVSVLVKQYGKAEKNKLDIAD
;
A
#
# COMPACT_ATOMS: atom_id res chain seq x y z
N LYS A 1 -13.56 -20.22 5.16
CA LYS A 1 -14.47 -19.36 5.92
C LYS A 1 -13.92 -17.94 5.93
N TYR A 2 -14.76 -16.97 5.65
CA TYR A 2 -14.36 -15.56 5.63
C TYR A 2 -15.54 -14.65 6.02
N GLU A 3 -15.23 -13.41 6.31
CA GLU A 3 -16.21 -12.35 6.58
C GLU A 3 -15.97 -11.15 5.64
N LEU A 4 -17.06 -10.47 5.25
CA LEU A 4 -16.99 -9.14 4.69
C LEU A 4 -17.32 -8.15 5.82
N GLN A 5 -16.43 -7.19 6.00
CA GLN A 5 -16.52 -6.18 7.04
C GLN A 5 -16.43 -4.80 6.42
N VAL A 6 -17.12 -3.84 7.00
CA VAL A 6 -17.14 -2.45 6.59
C VAL A 6 -16.75 -1.52 7.73
N SER A 7 -16.17 -0.37 7.41
CA SER A 7 -15.78 0.65 8.38
C SER A 7 -15.83 2.05 7.76
N ASN A 8 -15.92 3.07 8.60
CA ASN A 8 -15.77 4.48 8.19
C ASN A 8 -14.42 5.08 8.59
N ASP A 9 -13.69 4.46 9.51
CA ASP A 9 -12.45 4.96 10.11
C ASP A 9 -11.27 3.96 10.06
N ALA A 10 -11.50 2.75 9.52
CA ALA A 10 -10.58 1.63 9.49
C ALA A 10 -10.14 1.12 10.89
N GLN A 11 -10.82 1.53 11.96
CA GLN A 11 -10.57 1.10 13.34
C GLN A 11 -11.72 0.23 13.84
N GLU A 12 -12.95 0.72 13.73
CA GLU A 12 -14.15 -0.03 14.08
C GLU A 12 -14.72 -0.72 12.84
N TRP A 13 -14.84 -2.04 12.90
CA TRP A 13 -15.30 -2.88 11.80
C TRP A 13 -16.62 -3.56 12.12
N LYS A 14 -17.58 -3.44 11.20
CA LYS A 14 -18.86 -4.12 11.27
C LYS A 14 -18.90 -5.25 10.25
N THR A 15 -19.13 -6.49 10.69
CA THR A 15 -19.37 -7.62 9.79
C THR A 15 -20.73 -7.47 9.12
N VAL A 16 -20.73 -7.50 7.78
CA VAL A 16 -21.96 -7.42 6.96
C VAL A 16 -22.30 -8.75 6.28
N TYR A 17 -21.32 -9.65 6.21
CA TYR A 17 -21.53 -11.00 5.67
C TYR A 17 -20.52 -12.00 6.25
N THR A 18 -20.97 -13.24 6.48
CA THR A 18 -20.14 -14.35 6.92
C THR A 18 -20.33 -15.55 6.00
N ASN A 19 -19.27 -15.95 5.29
CA ASN A 19 -19.24 -17.23 4.58
C ASN A 19 -18.68 -18.30 5.51
N LYS A 20 -19.49 -19.32 5.83
CA LYS A 20 -19.09 -20.43 6.72
C LYS A 20 -18.46 -21.59 6.00
N ASP A 21 -18.64 -21.72 4.67
CA ASP A 21 -18.22 -22.88 3.87
C ASP A 21 -17.88 -22.47 2.42
N GLY A 22 -16.96 -21.49 2.28
CA GLY A 22 -16.50 -21.03 0.96
C GLY A 22 -15.73 -22.15 0.23
N ARG A 23 -16.13 -22.46 -1.00
CA ARG A 23 -15.56 -23.53 -1.82
C ARG A 23 -14.65 -23.02 -2.93
N GLY A 24 -14.45 -21.71 -3.00
CA GLY A 24 -13.74 -21.05 -4.09
C GLY A 24 -14.58 -20.92 -5.37
N GLY A 25 -13.96 -20.48 -6.45
CA GLY A 25 -14.65 -20.13 -7.68
C GLY A 25 -15.18 -18.70 -7.62
N THR A 26 -16.21 -18.40 -8.42
CA THR A 26 -16.88 -17.09 -8.41
C THR A 26 -18.04 -17.12 -7.43
N GLU A 27 -18.02 -16.23 -6.46
CA GLU A 27 -19.11 -16.04 -5.50
C GLU A 27 -19.74 -14.65 -5.71
N GLN A 28 -21.05 -14.62 -5.98
CA GLN A 28 -21.83 -13.39 -6.01
C GLN A 28 -22.63 -13.28 -4.72
N ILE A 29 -22.38 -12.22 -3.98
CA ILE A 29 -22.95 -12.02 -2.64
C ILE A 29 -23.85 -10.79 -2.69
N GLU A 30 -25.13 -10.98 -2.46
CA GLU A 30 -26.10 -9.90 -2.32
C GLU A 30 -26.16 -9.46 -0.86
N LEU A 31 -26.03 -8.17 -0.63
CA LEU A 31 -26.06 -7.55 0.69
C LEU A 31 -27.13 -6.45 0.74
N GLU A 32 -27.69 -6.25 1.91
CA GLU A 32 -28.42 -5.01 2.17
C GLU A 32 -27.49 -3.81 1.97
N PRO A 33 -27.94 -2.74 1.30
CA PRO A 33 -27.11 -1.58 1.07
C PRO A 33 -26.53 -1.00 2.35
N VAL A 34 -25.22 -0.82 2.38
CA VAL A 34 -24.51 -0.23 3.50
C VAL A 34 -23.56 0.86 3.00
N THR A 35 -23.55 2.00 3.68
CA THR A 35 -22.62 3.09 3.37
C THR A 35 -21.38 2.95 4.23
N ALA A 36 -20.19 2.87 3.60
CA ALA A 36 -18.92 2.77 4.29
C ALA A 36 -17.78 3.32 3.43
N ARG A 37 -16.68 3.72 4.07
CA ARG A 37 -15.45 4.15 3.40
C ARG A 37 -14.49 3.00 3.13
N TYR A 38 -14.55 1.96 3.94
CA TYR A 38 -13.64 0.83 3.89
C TYR A 38 -14.43 -0.47 3.84
N VAL A 39 -13.95 -1.39 3.00
CA VAL A 39 -14.44 -2.77 2.93
C VAL A 39 -13.25 -3.70 3.12
N LYS A 40 -13.44 -4.74 3.92
CA LYS A 40 -12.41 -5.73 4.21
C LYS A 40 -12.96 -7.13 4.04
N LEU A 41 -12.23 -7.99 3.35
CA LEU A 41 -12.43 -9.43 3.37
C LEU A 41 -11.50 -10.01 4.44
N ALA A 42 -12.08 -10.49 5.54
CA ALA A 42 -11.37 -11.07 6.67
C ALA A 42 -11.39 -12.60 6.58
N GLY A 43 -10.23 -13.21 6.36
CA GLY A 43 -10.09 -14.66 6.33
C GLY A 43 -10.18 -15.27 7.73
N ILE A 44 -11.12 -16.17 7.97
CA ILE A 44 -11.37 -16.80 9.29
C ILE A 44 -10.68 -18.17 9.39
N SER A 45 -10.88 -19.05 8.40
CA SER A 45 -10.21 -20.34 8.32
C SER A 45 -10.04 -20.80 6.89
N ARG A 46 -8.88 -21.34 6.57
CA ARG A 46 -8.57 -21.87 5.25
C ARG A 46 -9.35 -23.15 4.98
N ALA A 47 -9.76 -23.36 3.73
CA ALA A 47 -10.40 -24.59 3.27
C ALA A 47 -9.39 -25.70 2.92
N THR A 48 -8.15 -25.32 2.61
CA THR A 48 -7.08 -26.24 2.17
C THR A 48 -5.77 -25.92 2.89
N GLN A 49 -4.73 -26.67 2.60
CA GLN A 49 -3.36 -26.37 3.09
C GLN A 49 -2.78 -25.06 2.52
N PHE A 50 -3.33 -24.57 1.41
CA PHE A 50 -2.91 -23.31 0.79
C PHE A 50 -3.56 -22.11 1.49
N GLY A 51 -3.02 -20.91 1.29
CA GLY A 51 -3.57 -19.66 1.79
C GLY A 51 -4.84 -19.23 1.07
N TYR A 52 -5.38 -18.08 1.47
CA TYR A 52 -6.41 -17.40 0.68
C TYR A 52 -5.80 -16.90 -0.62
N SER A 53 -6.53 -17.06 -1.72
CA SER A 53 -6.19 -16.50 -3.02
C SER A 53 -7.42 -15.80 -3.57
N LEU A 54 -7.24 -14.57 -4.02
CA LEU A 54 -8.29 -13.74 -4.55
C LEU A 54 -7.80 -13.17 -5.88
N PHE A 55 -8.46 -13.55 -6.99
CA PHE A 55 -8.12 -13.04 -8.31
C PHE A 55 -8.73 -11.66 -8.54
N GLU A 56 -9.97 -11.47 -8.05
CA GLU A 56 -10.72 -10.24 -8.23
C GLU A 56 -11.70 -10.05 -7.06
N PHE A 57 -11.91 -8.81 -6.66
CA PHE A 57 -12.88 -8.42 -5.65
C PHE A 57 -13.63 -7.19 -6.14
N GLU A 58 -14.84 -7.42 -6.63
CA GLU A 58 -15.70 -6.38 -7.17
C GLU A 58 -16.78 -6.00 -6.15
N ILE A 59 -17.03 -4.71 -6.04
CA ILE A 59 -18.08 -4.15 -5.17
C ILE A 59 -19.04 -3.37 -6.04
N TYR A 60 -20.28 -3.83 -6.07
CA TYR A 60 -21.37 -3.20 -6.79
C TYR A 60 -22.31 -2.52 -5.81
N GLY A 61 -22.92 -1.43 -6.22
CA GLY A 61 -23.93 -0.74 -5.44
C GLY A 61 -24.57 0.38 -6.23
N GLU A 62 -25.68 0.88 -5.76
CA GLU A 62 -26.17 2.17 -6.23
C GLU A 62 -25.14 3.23 -5.86
N LYS A 63 -24.76 4.09 -6.81
CA LYS A 63 -23.96 5.28 -6.45
C LYS A 63 -24.75 5.99 -5.36
N PRO A 64 -24.17 6.18 -4.15
CA PRO A 64 -24.85 6.96 -3.15
C PRO A 64 -25.24 8.29 -3.78
N LYS A 65 -26.50 8.66 -3.69
CA LYS A 65 -26.92 10.03 -4.05
C LYS A 65 -26.12 10.97 -3.17
N GLU A 66 -25.00 11.48 -3.69
CA GLU A 66 -24.04 12.34 -3.01
C GLU A 66 -23.35 11.70 -1.77
N ILE A 67 -22.20 11.07 -1.97
CA ILE A 67 -21.19 11.10 -0.93
C ILE A 67 -20.66 12.53 -0.91
N LYS A 68 -21.28 13.39 -0.12
CA LYS A 68 -20.97 14.85 -0.04
C LYS A 68 -19.51 15.16 0.34
N GLU A 69 -18.72 14.16 0.69
CA GLU A 69 -17.35 14.29 1.18
C GLU A 69 -16.29 13.62 0.32
N LEU A 70 -16.65 12.88 -0.73
CA LEU A 70 -15.64 12.35 -1.65
C LEU A 70 -15.21 13.42 -2.64
N THR A 71 -13.93 13.72 -2.65
CA THR A 71 -13.32 14.51 -3.73
C THR A 71 -13.47 13.77 -5.06
N PRO A 72 -13.52 14.48 -6.21
CA PRO A 72 -13.60 13.82 -7.53
C PRO A 72 -12.53 12.75 -7.69
N LEU A 73 -11.28 13.04 -7.32
CA LEU A 73 -10.23 12.05 -7.19
C LEU A 73 -10.27 11.45 -5.78
N HIS A 74 -10.39 10.12 -5.69
CA HIS A 74 -10.34 9.39 -4.44
C HIS A 74 -9.53 8.10 -4.58
N PHE A 75 -9.12 7.56 -3.44
CA PHE A 75 -8.31 6.35 -3.35
C PHE A 75 -9.10 5.25 -2.65
N ILE A 76 -8.91 4.01 -3.12
CA ILE A 76 -9.51 2.82 -2.55
C ILE A 76 -8.37 1.87 -2.18
N LYS A 77 -8.27 1.51 -0.91
CA LYS A 77 -7.34 0.50 -0.44
C LYS A 77 -8.14 -0.71 0.03
N LEU A 78 -7.84 -1.88 -0.54
CA LEU A 78 -8.42 -3.15 -0.15
C LEU A 78 -7.35 -3.93 0.62
N GLU A 79 -7.70 -4.42 1.79
CA GLU A 79 -6.81 -5.22 2.64
C GLU A 79 -7.47 -6.56 2.98
N LEU A 80 -6.75 -7.64 2.75
CA LEU A 80 -7.10 -8.97 3.22
C LEU A 80 -6.26 -9.26 4.47
N THR A 81 -6.92 -9.50 5.59
CA THR A 81 -6.24 -9.81 6.86
C THR A 81 -6.67 -11.18 7.40
N ASP A 82 -5.80 -11.80 8.20
CA ASP A 82 -6.18 -12.98 8.99
C ASP A 82 -7.00 -12.57 10.22
N VAL A 83 -7.45 -13.59 10.98
CA VAL A 83 -8.26 -13.38 12.21
C VAL A 83 -7.52 -12.62 13.32
N LYS A 84 -6.18 -12.55 13.23
CA LYS A 84 -5.34 -11.83 14.18
C LYS A 84 -5.04 -10.39 13.73
N GLY A 85 -5.58 -10.00 12.55
CA GLY A 85 -5.34 -8.69 11.95
C GLY A 85 -4.04 -8.59 11.14
N ASN A 86 -3.32 -9.70 10.90
CA ASN A 86 -2.11 -9.66 10.08
C ASN A 86 -2.49 -9.51 8.60
N LEU A 87 -1.85 -8.57 7.92
CA LEU A 87 -2.05 -8.35 6.48
C LEU A 87 -1.58 -9.57 5.68
N ILE A 88 -2.47 -10.11 4.85
CA ILE A 88 -2.19 -11.21 3.92
C ILE A 88 -1.94 -10.66 2.52
N SER A 89 -2.77 -9.71 2.09
CA SER A 89 -2.69 -9.09 0.76
C SER A 89 -3.32 -7.71 0.79
N GLU A 90 -2.84 -6.85 -0.09
CA GLU A 90 -3.41 -5.51 -0.27
C GLU A 90 -3.49 -5.16 -1.76
N ASN A 91 -4.50 -4.37 -2.13
CA ASN A 91 -4.61 -3.72 -3.43
C ASN A 91 -4.95 -2.25 -3.24
N PHE A 92 -4.42 -1.43 -4.14
CA PHE A 92 -4.62 0.00 -4.10
C PHE A 92 -5.12 0.52 -5.45
N TYR A 93 -6.19 1.29 -5.43
CA TYR A 93 -6.81 1.87 -6.61
C TYR A 93 -7.00 3.37 -6.42
N TRP A 94 -7.05 4.09 -7.55
CA TRP A 94 -7.50 5.47 -7.62
C TRP A 94 -8.63 5.57 -8.62
N ARG A 95 -9.58 6.45 -8.34
CA ARG A 95 -10.77 6.67 -9.17
C ARG A 95 -11.07 8.16 -9.25
N ASN A 96 -11.58 8.58 -10.40
CA ASN A 96 -12.23 9.87 -10.55
C ASN A 96 -13.73 9.63 -10.73
N GLY A 97 -14.53 10.11 -9.77
CA GLY A 97 -15.99 9.92 -9.76
C GLY A 97 -16.74 10.79 -10.77
N VAL A 98 -16.07 11.76 -11.41
CA VAL A 98 -16.65 12.66 -12.41
C VAL A 98 -16.31 12.22 -13.83
N ASN A 99 -15.05 11.86 -14.06
CA ASN A 99 -14.56 11.41 -15.36
C ASN A 99 -13.47 10.34 -15.16
N ASP A 100 -13.78 9.10 -15.46
CA ASP A 100 -12.90 7.96 -15.27
C ASP A 100 -11.60 8.02 -16.08
N LEU A 101 -11.49 8.91 -17.05
CA LEU A 101 -10.30 9.08 -17.90
C LEU A 101 -9.43 10.28 -17.50
N ASP A 102 -9.88 11.13 -16.59
CA ASP A 102 -9.14 12.32 -16.16
C ASP A 102 -8.55 12.14 -14.74
N TYR A 103 -7.25 11.98 -14.69
CA TYR A 103 -6.46 11.88 -13.45
C TYR A 103 -5.55 13.09 -13.21
N THR A 104 -5.79 14.22 -13.88
CA THR A 104 -4.96 15.44 -13.74
C THR A 104 -4.91 15.95 -12.30
N LEU A 105 -5.95 15.69 -11.50
CA LEU A 105 -5.99 16.01 -10.08
C LEU A 105 -4.88 15.32 -9.24
N LEU A 106 -4.28 14.22 -9.71
CA LEU A 106 -3.11 13.64 -9.06
C LEU A 106 -1.94 14.61 -8.97
N ASN A 107 -1.83 15.54 -9.92
CA ASN A 107 -0.77 16.57 -9.93
C ASN A 107 -0.98 17.63 -8.84
N THR A 108 -2.20 17.76 -8.32
CA THR A 108 -2.55 18.75 -7.28
C THR A 108 -2.41 18.20 -5.87
N LEU A 109 -2.12 16.90 -5.70
CA LEU A 109 -1.93 16.31 -4.39
C LEU A 109 -0.86 17.09 -3.60
N PRO A 110 -1.10 17.40 -2.32
CA PRO A 110 -0.10 18.01 -1.47
C PRO A 110 1.15 17.14 -1.36
N GLU A 111 2.29 17.75 -1.11
CA GLU A 111 3.50 17.00 -0.76
C GLU A 111 3.33 16.42 0.65
N ALA A 112 3.49 15.10 0.76
CA ALA A 112 3.44 14.41 2.04
C ALA A 112 4.78 14.51 2.78
N ASP A 113 4.73 14.57 4.10
CA ASP A 113 5.91 14.44 4.94
C ASP A 113 6.29 12.97 5.09
N LEU A 114 7.34 12.56 4.39
CA LEU A 114 7.86 11.21 4.42
C LEU A 114 9.14 11.12 5.24
N SER A 115 9.22 10.13 6.11
CA SER A 115 10.45 9.73 6.78
C SER A 115 10.88 8.32 6.35
N CYS A 116 12.22 8.09 6.43
CA CYS A 116 12.80 6.76 6.23
C CYS A 116 13.63 6.39 7.45
N ARG A 117 13.60 5.12 7.84
CA ARG A 117 14.49 4.56 8.84
C ARG A 117 15.06 3.23 8.40
N LEU A 118 16.27 2.94 8.82
CA LEU A 118 16.87 1.63 8.67
C LEU A 118 16.20 0.66 9.64
N VAL A 119 15.73 -0.48 9.13
CA VAL A 119 15.15 -1.56 9.94
C VAL A 119 16.19 -2.62 10.21
N ASP A 120 16.95 -3.00 9.16
CA ASP A 120 17.94 -4.06 9.23
C ASP A 120 18.93 -3.91 8.08
N LYS A 121 20.19 -4.34 8.28
CA LYS A 121 21.18 -4.39 7.21
C LYS A 121 22.17 -5.55 7.40
N SER A 122 22.58 -6.14 6.29
CA SER A 122 23.76 -6.98 6.16
C SER A 122 24.50 -6.55 4.89
N MET A 123 25.41 -5.61 5.03
CA MET A 123 26.13 -5.04 3.88
C MET A 123 27.01 -6.08 3.21
N SER A 124 27.58 -7.03 3.97
CA SER A 124 28.36 -8.16 3.45
C SER A 124 27.55 -9.08 2.55
N ASP A 125 26.24 -9.18 2.78
CA ASP A 125 25.31 -10.00 2.00
C ASP A 125 24.54 -9.18 0.96
N GLY A 126 24.84 -7.87 0.89
CA GLY A 126 24.15 -6.96 -0.02
C GLY A 126 22.70 -6.68 0.31
N LYS A 127 22.27 -6.91 1.56
CA LYS A 127 20.87 -6.85 1.98
C LYS A 127 20.62 -5.71 2.96
N MET A 128 19.49 -5.04 2.77
CA MET A 128 18.98 -4.06 3.72
C MET A 128 17.47 -4.00 3.70
N LYS A 129 16.90 -3.54 4.83
CA LYS A 129 15.48 -3.23 4.96
C LYS A 129 15.33 -1.82 5.46
N ILE A 130 14.52 -1.05 4.78
CA ILE A 130 14.13 0.30 5.19
C ILE A 130 12.64 0.36 5.41
N ALA A 131 12.21 1.19 6.34
CA ALA A 131 10.82 1.55 6.49
C ALA A 131 10.60 2.96 5.96
N VAL A 132 9.59 3.15 5.12
CA VAL A 132 9.13 4.46 4.63
C VAL A 132 7.79 4.74 5.29
N LYS A 133 7.66 5.88 5.97
CA LYS A 133 6.47 6.27 6.70
C LYS A 133 5.92 7.60 6.21
N ASN A 134 4.61 7.67 6.08
CA ASN A 134 3.88 8.91 5.82
C ASN A 134 3.46 9.54 7.17
N ASN A 135 4.05 10.68 7.53
CA ASN A 135 3.75 11.37 8.78
C ASN A 135 2.68 12.47 8.62
N SER A 136 2.15 12.64 7.41
CA SER A 136 1.17 13.69 7.11
C SER A 136 -0.27 13.17 7.09
N GLY A 137 -1.23 14.10 7.10
CA GLY A 137 -2.67 13.82 6.94
C GLY A 137 -3.13 13.65 5.49
N THR A 138 -2.20 13.62 4.53
CA THR A 138 -2.49 13.45 3.10
C THR A 138 -1.91 12.14 2.56
N VAL A 139 -2.46 11.64 1.45
CA VAL A 139 -1.94 10.43 0.78
C VAL A 139 -0.60 10.75 0.12
N ALA A 140 0.41 9.94 0.40
CA ALA A 140 1.68 9.94 -0.32
C ALA A 140 1.59 8.99 -1.52
N PHE A 141 1.27 9.53 -2.69
CA PHE A 141 0.97 8.74 -3.88
C PHE A 141 2.23 8.37 -4.67
N ALA A 142 2.33 7.09 -5.07
CA ALA A 142 3.33 6.53 -5.97
C ALA A 142 4.78 6.97 -5.65
N ASN A 143 5.21 6.74 -4.42
CA ASN A 143 6.55 7.12 -3.95
C ASN A 143 7.59 6.19 -4.54
N ARG A 144 8.43 6.74 -5.42
CA ARG A 144 9.59 6.04 -5.98
C ARG A 144 10.75 6.07 -5.00
N VAL A 145 11.27 4.91 -4.65
CA VAL A 145 12.46 4.75 -3.82
C VAL A 145 13.66 4.43 -4.71
N ARG A 146 14.80 5.09 -4.47
CA ARG A 146 16.07 4.81 -5.13
C ARG A 146 17.20 4.71 -4.13
N LEU A 147 18.15 3.86 -4.46
CA LEU A 147 19.40 3.76 -3.74
C LEU A 147 20.51 4.37 -4.60
N VAL A 148 21.30 5.25 -4.01
CA VAL A 148 22.47 5.84 -4.66
C VAL A 148 23.71 5.67 -3.78
N ASN A 149 24.88 5.59 -4.39
CA ASN A 149 26.14 5.62 -3.65
C ASN A 149 26.28 7.01 -3.00
N LYS A 150 26.59 7.04 -1.72
CA LYS A 150 26.63 8.27 -0.91
C LYS A 150 27.66 9.29 -1.43
N ALA A 151 28.85 8.82 -1.80
CA ALA A 151 29.92 9.71 -2.25
C ALA A 151 29.73 10.20 -3.69
N THR A 152 29.32 9.30 -4.60
CA THR A 152 29.26 9.63 -6.03
C THR A 152 27.90 10.07 -6.50
N GLN A 153 26.85 9.88 -5.68
CA GLN A 153 25.44 10.12 -6.01
C GLN A 153 24.94 9.33 -7.23
N LYS A 154 25.73 8.37 -7.71
CA LYS A 154 25.34 7.48 -8.81
C LYS A 154 24.34 6.44 -8.32
N ARG A 155 23.34 6.18 -9.15
CA ARG A 155 22.33 5.16 -8.88
C ARG A 155 22.99 3.78 -8.79
N ILE A 156 22.59 3.01 -7.79
CA ILE A 156 23.01 1.61 -7.60
C ILE A 156 22.13 0.73 -8.47
N LEU A 157 22.74 0.00 -9.39
CA LEU A 157 22.09 -0.97 -10.28
C LEU A 157 23.08 -2.10 -10.61
N PRO A 158 22.61 -3.37 -10.68
CA PRO A 158 21.23 -3.82 -10.43
C PRO A 158 20.87 -3.78 -8.94
N ILE A 159 19.59 -3.60 -8.64
CA ILE A 159 19.03 -3.70 -7.29
C ILE A 159 17.66 -4.41 -7.37
N ILE A 160 17.44 -5.37 -6.50
CA ILE A 160 16.15 -6.04 -6.34
C ILE A 160 15.47 -5.41 -5.12
N MET A 161 14.21 -5.00 -5.28
CA MET A 161 13.38 -4.45 -4.21
C MET A 161 12.11 -5.25 -4.08
N SER A 162 11.67 -5.49 -2.84
CA SER A 162 10.38 -6.18 -2.59
C SER A 162 9.18 -5.37 -3.11
N ASP A 163 9.32 -4.03 -3.15
CA ASP A 163 8.30 -3.12 -3.66
C ASP A 163 8.92 -1.77 -4.07
N ASN A 164 8.22 -1.04 -4.95
CA ASN A 164 8.58 0.34 -5.33
C ASN A 164 7.32 1.07 -5.83
N TYR A 165 7.39 2.40 -5.98
CA TYR A 165 6.24 3.24 -6.30
C TYR A 165 5.09 3.07 -5.29
N VAL A 166 5.43 2.88 -4.03
CA VAL A 166 4.49 2.61 -2.95
C VAL A 166 3.60 3.82 -2.68
N THR A 167 2.31 3.56 -2.48
CA THR A 167 1.37 4.56 -1.99
C THR A 167 1.11 4.32 -0.53
N LEU A 168 1.21 5.39 0.27
CA LEU A 168 1.03 5.31 1.73
C LEU A 168 -0.12 6.22 2.15
N MET A 169 -1.09 5.64 2.83
CA MET A 169 -2.16 6.40 3.48
C MET A 169 -1.59 7.23 4.66
N PRO A 170 -2.32 8.22 5.18
CA PRO A 170 -1.92 8.96 6.36
C PRO A 170 -1.53 8.04 7.53
N GLY A 171 -0.32 8.25 8.09
CA GLY A 171 0.21 7.47 9.20
C GLY A 171 0.79 6.10 8.84
N GLU A 172 0.63 5.64 7.60
CA GLU A 172 1.07 4.32 7.16
C GLU A 172 2.58 4.22 7.02
N GLU A 173 3.12 3.05 7.35
CA GLU A 173 4.53 2.67 7.18
C GLU A 173 4.62 1.40 6.32
N LYS A 174 5.56 1.36 5.38
CA LYS A 174 5.88 0.17 4.59
C LYS A 174 7.35 -0.17 4.66
N VAL A 175 7.64 -1.45 4.90
CA VAL A 175 9.01 -1.97 4.90
C VAL A 175 9.34 -2.46 3.50
N ILE A 176 10.47 -1.99 2.95
CA ILE A 176 11.00 -2.38 1.65
C ILE A 176 12.33 -3.10 1.88
N THR A 177 12.41 -4.34 1.42
CA THR A 177 13.64 -5.10 1.37
C THR A 177 14.38 -4.78 0.08
N MET A 178 15.70 -4.56 0.18
CA MET A 178 16.57 -4.25 -0.95
C MET A 178 17.73 -5.22 -0.97
N GLU A 179 18.10 -5.68 -2.17
CA GLU A 179 19.25 -6.55 -2.39
C GLU A 179 20.05 -6.07 -3.58
N ALA A 180 21.36 -5.88 -3.40
CA ALA A 180 22.32 -5.47 -4.41
C ALA A 180 23.64 -6.19 -4.18
N THR A 181 24.52 -6.18 -5.18
CA THR A 181 25.89 -6.71 -5.04
C THR A 181 26.63 -5.93 -3.95
N PRO A 182 27.26 -6.59 -2.96
CA PRO A 182 27.93 -5.92 -1.84
C PRO A 182 28.94 -4.84 -2.25
N GLU A 183 29.66 -5.07 -3.35
CA GLU A 183 30.63 -4.11 -3.89
C GLU A 183 30.01 -2.77 -4.25
N LEU A 184 28.77 -2.75 -4.68
CA LEU A 184 28.04 -1.53 -5.05
C LEU A 184 27.62 -0.70 -3.82
N LEU A 185 27.60 -1.31 -2.66
CA LEU A 185 27.21 -0.69 -1.39
C LEU A 185 28.39 -0.07 -0.63
N LYS A 186 29.64 -0.38 -1.05
CA LYS A 186 30.86 0.16 -0.41
C LYS A 186 30.88 1.69 -0.45
N GLY A 187 31.31 2.28 0.66
CA GLY A 187 31.36 3.74 0.85
C GLY A 187 30.01 4.33 1.30
N GLY A 188 29.07 3.47 1.66
CA GLY A 188 27.76 3.88 2.14
C GLY A 188 26.79 4.25 1.01
N VAL A 189 25.53 4.30 1.38
CA VAL A 189 24.44 4.56 0.44
C VAL A 189 23.47 5.61 0.98
N SER A 190 22.78 6.30 0.07
CA SER A 190 21.67 7.20 0.39
C SER A 190 20.38 6.68 -0.21
N VAL A 191 19.31 6.74 0.58
CA VAL A 191 17.94 6.42 0.14
C VAL A 191 17.25 7.71 -0.27
N LEU A 192 16.94 7.80 -1.55
CA LEU A 192 16.20 8.91 -2.12
C LEU A 192 14.75 8.51 -2.34
N VAL A 193 13.82 9.38 -1.96
CA VAL A 193 12.39 9.17 -2.19
C VAL A 193 11.82 10.32 -3.00
N LYS A 194 11.07 9.97 -4.04
CA LYS A 194 10.34 10.92 -4.88
C LYS A 194 8.86 10.58 -4.91
N GLN A 195 8.05 11.42 -4.30
CA GLN A 195 6.60 11.37 -4.46
C GLN A 195 6.20 11.79 -5.88
N TYR A 196 5.12 11.22 -6.40
CA TYR A 196 4.57 11.61 -7.71
C TYR A 196 4.36 13.13 -7.81
N GLY A 197 4.83 13.71 -8.90
CA GLY A 197 4.71 15.16 -9.15
C GLY A 197 5.55 16.07 -8.24
N LYS A 198 6.40 15.53 -7.32
CA LYS A 198 7.21 16.30 -6.38
C LYS A 198 8.72 16.13 -6.63
N ALA A 199 9.53 16.96 -5.99
CA ALA A 199 10.98 16.84 -6.02
C ALA A 199 11.46 15.57 -5.29
N GLU A 200 12.58 15.01 -5.75
CA GLU A 200 13.24 13.93 -5.05
C GLU A 200 14.02 14.46 -3.84
N LYS A 201 13.95 13.76 -2.73
CA LYS A 201 14.63 14.13 -1.49
C LYS A 201 15.45 12.97 -0.94
N ASN A 202 16.63 13.27 -0.39
CA ASN A 202 17.35 12.32 0.44
C ASN A 202 16.59 12.14 1.76
N LYS A 203 16.30 10.90 2.12
CA LYS A 203 15.54 10.56 3.31
C LYS A 203 16.34 9.77 4.35
N LEU A 204 17.43 9.13 3.93
CA LEU A 204 18.24 8.32 4.84
C LEU A 204 19.63 8.11 4.26
N ASP A 205 20.65 8.35 5.07
CA ASP A 205 22.04 7.95 4.78
C ASP A 205 22.41 6.73 5.63
N ILE A 206 22.97 5.72 4.97
CA ILE A 206 23.41 4.48 5.59
C ILE A 206 24.91 4.36 5.35
N ALA A 207 25.67 4.26 6.44
CA ALA A 207 27.11 3.95 6.40
C ALA A 207 27.33 2.45 6.15
N ASP A 208 28.57 2.11 5.76
CA ASP A 208 29.02 0.71 5.66
C ASP A 208 28.80 -0.09 6.94
#